data_3807fde06eef87d9e58e92bc694a4a50
#
_entry.id   3807fde06eef87d9e58e92bc694a4a50
#
_cell.length_a   1.000
_cell.length_b   1.000
_cell.length_c   1.000
_cell.angle_alpha   90.00
_cell.angle_beta   90.00
_cell.angle_gamma   90.00
#
_symmetry.space_group_name_H-M   'P 1'
#
loop_
_entity.id
_entity.type
_entity.pdbx_description
1 polymer ?
#
loop_
_entity_poly.entity_id
_entity_poly.type
_entity_poly.pdbx_seq_one_letter_code
_entity_poly.pdbx_strand_id
1 'polypeptide(L)'
;MNRILSLALAGALSLSLASCMDHNEVPDNSRALITAQQLPAANSTILKVKEKYSTPITGNNTFEEVKEDVIFEGVVVANDISGNLYQTLVLRDIHSTAGADDDQCITVGVKTSTLFPHFALGQRVRINLNGLYVGNYSRTPKIGRPYYTSAGNLRLGPMLLEDVSTHIALVGTPDPKAPELTPRDLTTAEAASWLQNKANRNYLNCPLLATVRGKIKEVQGAELNTPAKGALSGKLEPLPKIFAPKALYDAGFGVDRTLLLDNSTAGFTIRTSVRNNISFTQIPVDSRTYTGVLSYYSDWQMQLRSLDDIQPSTVHTK
;
A
#
# COMPACT_ATOMS: atom_id res chain seq x y z
N MET A 1 -13.36 57.82 -42.01
CA MET A 1 -12.02 57.12 -41.89
C MET A 1 -11.85 56.37 -40.58
N ASN A 2 -12.34 56.86 -39.46
CA ASN A 2 -12.11 56.21 -38.16
C ASN A 2 -12.88 54.90 -37.89
N ARG A 3 -14.02 54.65 -38.56
CA ARG A 3 -14.82 53.42 -38.32
C ARG A 3 -14.25 52.18 -39.03
N ILE A 4 -13.58 52.37 -40.17
CA ILE A 4 -12.93 51.26 -40.92
C ILE A 4 -11.65 50.83 -40.21
N LEU A 5 -10.91 51.78 -39.61
CA LEU A 5 -9.69 51.47 -38.85
C LEU A 5 -10.00 50.69 -37.57
N SER A 6 -11.14 51.01 -36.92
CA SER A 6 -11.57 50.31 -35.70
C SER A 6 -12.03 48.87 -35.98
N LEU A 7 -12.65 48.61 -37.13
CA LEU A 7 -13.03 47.25 -37.55
C LEU A 7 -11.81 46.40 -37.94
N ALA A 8 -10.82 47.01 -38.61
CA ALA A 8 -9.59 46.29 -38.95
C ALA A 8 -8.75 45.93 -37.71
N LEU A 9 -8.73 46.80 -36.69
CA LEU A 9 -8.03 46.54 -35.44
C LEU A 9 -8.71 45.46 -34.58
N ALA A 10 -10.06 45.44 -34.57
CA ALA A 10 -10.84 44.40 -33.88
C ALA A 10 -10.70 43.03 -34.57
N GLY A 11 -10.61 42.99 -35.93
CA GLY A 11 -10.38 41.77 -36.67
C GLY A 11 -8.99 41.21 -36.51
N ALA A 12 -7.96 42.07 -36.36
CA ALA A 12 -6.60 41.62 -36.12
C ALA A 12 -6.39 41.08 -34.68
N LEU A 13 -7.10 41.63 -33.70
CA LEU A 13 -7.03 41.14 -32.29
C LEU A 13 -7.72 39.80 -32.11
N SER A 14 -8.77 39.49 -32.89
CA SER A 14 -9.49 38.22 -32.80
C SER A 14 -8.71 37.07 -33.49
N LEU A 15 -7.87 37.35 -34.45
CA LEU A 15 -7.00 36.36 -35.12
C LEU A 15 -5.77 35.97 -34.28
N SER A 16 -5.33 36.83 -33.38
CA SER A 16 -4.18 36.51 -32.51
C SER A 16 -4.54 35.62 -31.29
N LEU A 17 -5.83 35.48 -30.97
CA LEU A 17 -6.28 34.60 -29.85
C LEU A 17 -6.56 33.15 -30.30
N ALA A 18 -6.63 32.89 -31.61
CA ALA A 18 -6.83 31.53 -32.13
C ALA A 18 -5.52 30.73 -32.31
N SER A 19 -4.36 31.38 -32.16
CA SER A 19 -3.07 30.75 -32.45
C SER A 19 -2.41 30.02 -31.27
N CYS A 20 -3.05 30.00 -30.09
CA CYS A 20 -2.45 29.34 -28.91
C CYS A 20 -3.13 28.04 -28.50
N MET A 21 -4.06 27.50 -29.29
CA MET A 21 -4.81 26.30 -28.91
C MET A 21 -4.62 25.08 -29.82
N ASP A 22 -3.86 25.23 -30.92
CA ASP A 22 -3.58 24.09 -31.79
C ASP A 22 -2.11 23.70 -31.66
N HIS A 23 -1.85 22.76 -30.86
CA HIS A 23 -0.76 21.79 -30.76
C HIS A 23 -0.47 21.50 -29.28
N ASN A 24 -1.47 21.03 -28.54
CA ASN A 24 -1.14 20.13 -27.46
C ASN A 24 -0.67 18.82 -28.13
N GLU A 25 0.58 18.80 -28.55
CA GLU A 25 1.23 17.51 -28.77
C GLU A 25 1.09 16.75 -27.45
N VAL A 26 0.24 15.74 -27.48
CA VAL A 26 0.19 14.77 -26.38
C VAL A 26 1.62 14.29 -26.22
N PRO A 27 2.28 14.51 -25.07
CA PRO A 27 3.65 14.08 -24.90
C PRO A 27 3.74 12.62 -25.32
N ASP A 28 4.73 12.27 -26.15
CA ASP A 28 5.00 10.88 -26.47
C ASP A 28 5.40 10.13 -25.20
N ASN A 29 4.41 9.59 -24.52
CA ASN A 29 4.59 8.78 -23.32
C ASN A 29 5.10 7.38 -23.64
N SER A 30 5.38 7.05 -24.92
CA SER A 30 5.85 5.73 -25.32
C SER A 30 7.15 5.34 -24.59
N ARG A 31 8.00 6.31 -24.27
CA ARG A 31 9.22 6.10 -23.48
C ARG A 31 8.98 6.05 -21.97
N ALA A 32 7.84 6.58 -21.51
CA ALA A 32 7.44 6.53 -20.10
C ALA A 32 6.55 5.32 -19.78
N LEU A 33 6.00 4.67 -20.80
CA LEU A 33 5.18 3.49 -20.63
C LEU A 33 6.06 2.25 -20.45
N ILE A 34 5.95 1.64 -19.30
CA ILE A 34 6.57 0.36 -19.01
C ILE A 34 5.67 -0.72 -19.61
N THR A 35 6.19 -1.54 -20.51
CA THR A 35 5.44 -2.62 -21.15
C THR A 35 6.06 -3.98 -20.90
N ALA A 36 5.27 -5.05 -20.98
CA ALA A 36 5.76 -6.42 -20.85
C ALA A 36 6.80 -6.81 -21.92
N GLN A 37 6.85 -6.10 -23.04
CA GLN A 37 7.80 -6.35 -24.12
C GLN A 37 9.25 -5.98 -23.76
N GLN A 38 9.45 -5.18 -22.71
CA GLN A 38 10.76 -4.72 -22.26
C GLN A 38 11.46 -5.70 -21.31
N LEU A 39 10.73 -6.68 -20.75
CA LEU A 39 11.28 -7.67 -19.85
C LEU A 39 11.07 -9.10 -20.37
N PRO A 40 12.03 -10.02 -20.17
CA PRO A 40 11.86 -11.42 -20.46
C PRO A 40 10.65 -12.04 -19.72
N ALA A 41 10.25 -13.24 -20.15
CA ALA A 41 9.19 -14.00 -19.46
C ALA A 41 9.58 -14.30 -18.00
N ALA A 42 8.59 -14.39 -17.12
CA ALA A 42 8.81 -14.79 -15.73
C ALA A 42 9.42 -16.19 -15.66
N ASN A 43 10.43 -16.34 -14.81
CA ASN A 43 11.14 -17.61 -14.54
C ASN A 43 11.04 -18.01 -13.06
N SER A 44 10.32 -17.22 -12.25
CA SER A 44 10.16 -17.42 -10.82
C SER A 44 8.75 -17.06 -10.37
N THR A 45 8.46 -17.27 -9.07
CA THR A 45 7.22 -16.86 -8.39
C THR A 45 7.58 -16.10 -7.13
N ILE A 46 6.61 -15.40 -6.52
CA ILE A 46 6.82 -14.70 -5.25
C ILE A 46 7.24 -15.68 -4.15
N LEU A 47 6.65 -16.88 -4.12
CA LEU A 47 7.05 -17.94 -3.17
C LEU A 47 8.52 -18.30 -3.32
N LYS A 48 8.95 -18.62 -4.54
CA LYS A 48 10.36 -18.98 -4.82
C LYS A 48 11.33 -17.85 -4.46
N VAL A 49 10.96 -16.58 -4.69
CA VAL A 49 11.74 -15.43 -4.26
C VAL A 49 11.87 -15.39 -2.73
N LYS A 50 10.77 -15.55 -2.00
CA LYS A 50 10.78 -15.58 -0.53
C LYS A 50 11.61 -16.72 0.03
N GLU A 51 11.50 -17.92 -0.54
CA GLU A 51 12.27 -19.10 -0.12
C GLU A 51 13.76 -18.91 -0.38
N LYS A 52 14.12 -18.45 -1.58
CA LYS A 52 15.52 -18.23 -1.99
C LYS A 52 16.21 -17.18 -1.11
N TYR A 53 15.51 -16.09 -0.78
CA TYR A 53 16.02 -15.00 0.04
C TYR A 53 15.52 -15.07 1.49
N SER A 54 15.20 -16.27 1.99
CA SER A 54 14.68 -16.46 3.35
C SER A 54 15.62 -15.92 4.44
N THR A 55 16.93 -16.08 4.29
CA THR A 55 17.92 -15.57 5.25
C THR A 55 17.86 -14.04 5.42
N PRO A 56 17.98 -13.20 4.36
CA PRO A 56 17.83 -11.77 4.51
C PRO A 56 16.40 -11.32 4.87
N ILE A 57 15.37 -12.09 4.52
CA ILE A 57 13.99 -11.77 4.89
C ILE A 57 13.73 -12.00 6.38
N THR A 58 14.30 -13.03 6.98
CA THR A 58 14.09 -13.39 8.40
C THR A 58 15.05 -12.69 9.35
N GLY A 59 16.14 -12.14 8.85
CA GLY A 59 17.10 -11.37 9.64
C GLY A 59 16.56 -10.04 10.15
N ASN A 60 17.29 -9.42 11.07
CA ASN A 60 16.89 -8.14 11.64
C ASN A 60 17.30 -6.97 10.73
N ASN A 61 16.36 -6.49 9.89
CA ASN A 61 16.59 -5.43 8.90
C ASN A 61 17.73 -5.76 7.92
N THR A 62 17.87 -7.01 7.55
CA THR A 62 18.84 -7.49 6.58
C THR A 62 18.27 -7.51 5.17
N PHE A 63 19.14 -7.46 4.19
CA PHE A 63 18.80 -7.54 2.78
C PHE A 63 19.97 -8.04 1.98
N GLU A 64 19.71 -8.58 0.79
CA GLU A 64 20.70 -9.14 -0.13
C GLU A 64 20.43 -8.66 -1.56
N GLU A 65 21.50 -8.39 -2.30
CA GLU A 65 21.43 -8.03 -3.71
C GLU A 65 21.13 -9.25 -4.57
N VAL A 66 20.19 -9.12 -5.48
CA VAL A 66 19.89 -10.11 -6.50
C VAL A 66 20.85 -9.90 -7.68
N LYS A 67 21.72 -10.90 -7.94
CA LYS A 67 22.80 -10.80 -8.95
C LYS A 67 22.51 -11.57 -10.24
N GLU A 68 21.28 -12.04 -10.39
CA GLU A 68 20.84 -12.84 -11.53
C GLU A 68 19.43 -12.42 -11.95
N ASP A 69 19.04 -12.77 -13.17
CA ASP A 69 17.71 -12.52 -13.67
C ASP A 69 16.69 -13.42 -12.96
N VAL A 70 16.12 -12.90 -11.89
CA VAL A 70 14.97 -13.47 -11.18
C VAL A 70 13.76 -12.63 -11.55
N ILE A 71 12.87 -13.20 -12.33
CA ILE A 71 11.72 -12.48 -12.91
C ILE A 71 10.43 -13.18 -12.45
N PHE A 72 9.54 -12.43 -11.83
CA PHE A 72 8.21 -12.93 -11.44
C PHE A 72 7.10 -11.99 -11.94
N GLU A 73 5.87 -12.47 -11.90
CA GLU A 73 4.68 -11.66 -12.15
C GLU A 73 3.79 -11.65 -10.92
N GLY A 74 3.14 -10.52 -10.72
CA GLY A 74 2.17 -10.33 -9.65
C GLY A 74 1.12 -9.30 -10.03
N VAL A 75 -0.01 -9.35 -9.35
CA VAL A 75 -1.10 -8.38 -9.48
C VAL A 75 -1.02 -7.38 -8.33
N VAL A 76 -1.18 -6.11 -8.64
CA VAL A 76 -1.24 -5.03 -7.64
C VAL A 76 -2.53 -5.18 -6.84
N VAL A 77 -2.41 -5.57 -5.57
CA VAL A 77 -3.53 -5.75 -4.64
C VAL A 77 -3.65 -4.62 -3.62
N ALA A 78 -2.60 -3.81 -3.49
CA ALA A 78 -2.62 -2.56 -2.72
C ALA A 78 -1.56 -1.59 -3.24
N ASN A 79 -1.86 -0.31 -3.15
CA ASN A 79 -0.99 0.80 -3.54
C ASN A 79 -1.16 1.99 -2.58
N ASP A 80 -0.62 3.13 -2.94
CA ASP A 80 -0.58 4.33 -2.10
C ASP A 80 -1.78 5.28 -2.25
N ILE A 81 -2.88 4.86 -2.90
CA ILE A 81 -4.02 5.74 -3.22
C ILE A 81 -4.60 6.46 -1.99
N SER A 82 -4.62 5.81 -0.84
CA SER A 82 -5.08 6.41 0.41
C SER A 82 -3.99 7.17 1.18
N GLY A 83 -2.71 6.97 0.82
CA GLY A 83 -1.57 7.44 1.59
C GLY A 83 -1.26 6.60 2.85
N ASN A 84 -1.96 5.49 3.06
CA ASN A 84 -1.69 4.59 4.18
C ASN A 84 -0.50 3.66 3.91
N LEU A 85 -0.30 3.29 2.64
CA LEU A 85 0.81 2.48 2.14
C LEU A 85 1.80 3.38 1.38
N TYR A 86 2.48 4.28 2.09
CA TYR A 86 3.35 5.28 1.47
C TYR A 86 4.51 4.65 0.70
N GLN A 87 4.65 5.03 -0.58
CA GLN A 87 5.71 4.56 -1.50
C GLN A 87 5.77 3.02 -1.62
N THR A 88 4.64 2.35 -1.51
CA THR A 88 4.58 0.90 -1.44
C THR A 88 3.50 0.33 -2.35
N LEU A 89 3.89 -0.66 -3.15
CA LEU A 89 2.98 -1.58 -3.82
C LEU A 89 2.97 -2.91 -3.05
N VAL A 90 1.82 -3.56 -3.00
CA VAL A 90 1.71 -4.95 -2.58
C VAL A 90 1.29 -5.76 -3.79
N LEU A 91 2.11 -6.72 -4.14
CA LEU A 91 1.88 -7.62 -5.26
C LEU A 91 1.50 -8.99 -4.73
N ARG A 92 0.46 -9.59 -5.30
CA ARG A 92 0.08 -10.98 -5.09
C ARG A 92 0.50 -11.80 -6.31
N ASP A 93 1.05 -12.98 -6.09
CA ASP A 93 1.47 -13.88 -7.15
C ASP A 93 0.27 -14.25 -8.05
N ILE A 94 0.48 -14.27 -9.36
CA ILE A 94 -0.57 -14.58 -10.35
C ILE A 94 -1.06 -16.03 -10.28
N HIS A 95 -0.38 -16.90 -9.54
CA HIS A 95 -0.77 -18.29 -9.30
C HIS A 95 -1.38 -18.50 -7.92
N SER A 96 -1.47 -17.44 -7.11
CA SER A 96 -1.99 -17.52 -5.75
C SER A 96 -3.50 -17.67 -5.70
N THR A 97 -3.94 -18.53 -4.78
CA THR A 97 -5.36 -18.68 -4.43
C THR A 97 -5.60 -18.13 -3.01
N ALA A 98 -6.61 -17.29 -2.84
CA ALA A 98 -6.92 -16.69 -1.53
C ALA A 98 -7.10 -17.75 -0.45
N GLY A 99 -6.24 -17.69 0.59
CA GLY A 99 -6.30 -18.60 1.74
C GLY A 99 -5.68 -19.97 1.55
N ALA A 100 -5.17 -20.31 0.38
CA ALA A 100 -4.39 -21.52 0.15
C ALA A 100 -2.93 -21.36 0.61
N ASP A 101 -2.17 -22.43 0.62
CA ASP A 101 -0.74 -22.41 1.00
C ASP A 101 0.14 -21.65 0.00
N ASP A 102 -0.33 -21.53 -1.24
CA ASP A 102 0.31 -20.76 -2.30
C ASP A 102 -0.04 -19.27 -2.31
N ASP A 103 -0.83 -18.81 -1.34
CA ASP A 103 -1.26 -17.41 -1.21
C ASP A 103 -0.08 -16.50 -0.81
N GLN A 104 0.62 -15.99 -1.81
CA GLN A 104 1.84 -15.23 -1.64
C GLN A 104 1.70 -13.79 -2.08
N CYS A 105 2.09 -12.87 -1.20
CA CYS A 105 2.27 -11.46 -1.51
C CYS A 105 3.67 -11.00 -1.14
N ILE A 106 4.13 -9.91 -1.78
CA ILE A 106 5.39 -9.24 -1.46
C ILE A 106 5.22 -7.72 -1.56
N THR A 107 5.96 -6.96 -0.75
CA THR A 107 5.98 -5.50 -0.88
C THR A 107 7.08 -5.06 -1.83
N VAL A 108 6.76 -4.06 -2.65
CA VAL A 108 7.72 -3.38 -3.53
C VAL A 108 7.70 -1.89 -3.20
N GLY A 109 8.84 -1.38 -2.76
CA GLY A 109 8.98 0.05 -2.48
C GLY A 109 9.43 0.81 -3.73
N VAL A 110 8.77 1.95 -4.05
CA VAL A 110 9.18 2.85 -5.13
C VAL A 110 9.17 4.28 -4.62
N LYS A 111 10.29 4.99 -4.78
CA LYS A 111 10.48 6.36 -4.27
C LYS A 111 9.79 7.38 -5.18
N THR A 112 8.49 7.53 -4.98
CA THR A 112 7.67 8.57 -5.63
C THR A 112 6.58 9.03 -4.67
N SER A 113 6.00 10.19 -4.92
CA SER A 113 4.89 10.70 -4.10
C SER A 113 3.56 10.01 -4.41
N THR A 114 3.42 9.38 -5.59
CA THR A 114 2.14 8.86 -6.07
C THR A 114 2.38 7.69 -7.03
N LEU A 115 1.99 6.49 -6.61
CA LEU A 115 2.11 5.25 -7.41
C LEU A 115 0.80 4.85 -8.10
N PHE A 116 -0.33 5.10 -7.46
CA PHE A 116 -1.63 4.56 -7.87
C PHE A 116 -2.06 4.90 -9.30
N PRO A 117 -1.69 6.04 -9.93
CA PRO A 117 -2.06 6.31 -11.31
C PRO A 117 -1.33 5.42 -12.31
N HIS A 118 -0.15 4.92 -11.93
CA HIS A 118 0.69 4.06 -12.77
C HIS A 118 0.48 2.57 -12.49
N PHE A 119 0.09 2.26 -11.25
CA PHE A 119 -0.08 0.91 -10.74
C PHE A 119 -1.45 0.77 -10.07
N ALA A 120 -2.51 0.78 -10.89
CA ALA A 120 -3.88 0.60 -10.41
C ALA A 120 -4.08 -0.78 -9.78
N LEU A 121 -5.07 -0.91 -8.90
CA LEU A 121 -5.48 -2.23 -8.38
C LEU A 121 -5.90 -3.14 -9.54
N GLY A 122 -5.50 -4.39 -9.50
CA GLY A 122 -5.73 -5.36 -10.57
C GLY A 122 -4.74 -5.25 -11.75
N GLN A 123 -3.79 -4.30 -11.72
CA GLN A 123 -2.73 -4.25 -12.72
C GLN A 123 -1.75 -5.39 -12.50
N ARG A 124 -1.60 -6.24 -13.50
CA ARG A 124 -0.53 -7.25 -13.55
C ARG A 124 0.78 -6.59 -13.92
N VAL A 125 1.83 -6.89 -13.19
CA VAL A 125 3.18 -6.40 -13.42
C VAL A 125 4.16 -7.54 -13.47
N ARG A 126 5.22 -7.38 -14.27
CA ARG A 126 6.38 -8.27 -14.31
C ARG A 126 7.57 -7.51 -13.75
N ILE A 127 8.33 -8.14 -12.87
CA ILE A 127 9.48 -7.50 -12.21
C ILE A 127 10.72 -8.35 -12.40
N ASN A 128 11.80 -7.74 -12.88
CA ASN A 128 13.15 -8.30 -12.86
C ASN A 128 13.90 -7.76 -11.63
N LEU A 129 14.37 -8.66 -10.78
CA LEU A 129 15.04 -8.34 -9.54
C LEU A 129 16.55 -8.10 -9.70
N ASN A 130 17.17 -8.42 -10.85
CA ASN A 130 18.61 -8.31 -11.04
C ASN A 130 19.11 -6.88 -10.75
N GLY A 131 20.01 -6.73 -9.75
CA GLY A 131 20.49 -5.43 -9.26
C GLY A 131 19.61 -4.74 -8.23
N LEU A 132 18.40 -5.26 -7.95
CA LEU A 132 17.59 -4.87 -6.79
C LEU A 132 17.97 -5.71 -5.55
N TYR A 133 17.37 -5.35 -4.43
CA TYR A 133 17.61 -6.01 -3.15
C TYR A 133 16.32 -6.63 -2.62
N VAL A 134 16.43 -7.84 -2.08
CA VAL A 134 15.37 -8.53 -1.36
C VAL A 134 15.75 -8.63 0.11
N GLY A 135 14.81 -8.35 0.98
CA GLY A 135 15.00 -8.39 2.43
C GLY A 135 13.68 -8.14 3.15
N ASN A 136 13.73 -7.37 4.22
CA ASN A 136 12.54 -7.09 4.99
C ASN A 136 12.50 -5.66 5.54
N TYR A 137 11.29 -5.25 5.91
CA TYR A 137 11.04 -4.18 6.84
C TYR A 137 10.17 -4.74 7.97
N SER A 138 10.72 -4.77 9.18
CA SER A 138 10.02 -5.35 10.34
C SER A 138 9.47 -6.76 10.05
N ARG A 139 10.31 -7.63 9.49
CA ARG A 139 10.00 -9.01 9.08
C ARG A 139 8.99 -9.16 7.93
N THR A 140 8.48 -8.06 7.37
CA THR A 140 7.65 -8.11 6.16
C THR A 140 8.56 -8.13 4.94
N PRO A 141 8.49 -9.16 4.08
CA PRO A 141 9.28 -9.26 2.86
C PRO A 141 9.14 -8.03 1.97
N LYS A 142 10.28 -7.51 1.51
CA LYS A 142 10.34 -6.29 0.73
C LYS A 142 11.38 -6.35 -0.37
N ILE A 143 11.05 -5.76 -1.50
CA ILE A 143 11.95 -5.47 -2.63
C ILE A 143 12.21 -3.97 -2.67
N GLY A 144 13.45 -3.57 -2.92
CA GLY A 144 13.82 -2.16 -3.05
C GLY A 144 15.31 -1.94 -3.17
N ARG A 145 15.80 -0.81 -2.63
CA ARG A 145 17.23 -0.47 -2.58
C ARG A 145 17.67 -0.07 -1.17
N PRO A 146 18.95 -0.30 -0.82
CA PRO A 146 19.51 0.18 0.43
C PRO A 146 19.48 1.71 0.52
N TYR A 147 19.24 2.22 1.71
CA TYR A 147 19.37 3.64 2.01
C TYR A 147 19.78 3.86 3.46
N TYR A 148 20.34 5.02 3.76
CA TYR A 148 20.64 5.44 5.12
C TYR A 148 19.48 6.27 5.67
N THR A 149 19.00 5.91 6.85
CA THR A 149 18.04 6.74 7.61
C THR A 149 18.72 8.02 8.08
N SER A 150 17.93 9.01 8.54
CA SER A 150 18.47 10.23 9.15
C SER A 150 19.36 9.96 10.38
N ALA A 151 19.18 8.82 11.05
CA ALA A 151 20.00 8.37 12.16
C ALA A 151 21.24 7.56 11.72
N GLY A 152 21.55 7.52 10.42
CA GLY A 152 22.72 6.80 9.87
C GLY A 152 22.58 5.27 9.80
N ASN A 153 21.40 4.72 10.07
CA ASN A 153 21.20 3.28 9.98
C ASN A 153 20.92 2.85 8.53
N LEU A 154 21.64 1.85 8.06
CA LEU A 154 21.40 1.23 6.76
C LEU A 154 20.12 0.38 6.81
N ARG A 155 19.23 0.57 5.85
CA ARG A 155 17.92 -0.11 5.76
C ARG A 155 17.57 -0.40 4.31
N LEU A 156 16.66 -1.35 4.10
CA LEU A 156 16.04 -1.56 2.79
C LEU A 156 14.89 -0.56 2.60
N GLY A 157 15.10 0.36 1.67
CA GLY A 157 14.14 1.40 1.30
C GLY A 157 13.44 1.13 -0.01
N PRO A 158 12.75 2.13 -0.55
CA PRO A 158 12.18 2.06 -1.89
C PRO A 158 13.28 2.12 -2.95
N MET A 159 13.05 1.47 -4.11
CA MET A 159 13.85 1.69 -5.32
C MET A 159 13.65 3.11 -5.84
N LEU A 160 14.57 3.61 -6.62
CA LEU A 160 14.44 4.92 -7.27
C LEU A 160 13.37 4.87 -8.36
N LEU A 161 12.80 6.01 -8.70
CA LEU A 161 11.79 6.07 -9.77
C LEU A 161 12.40 5.65 -11.13
N GLU A 162 13.66 5.95 -11.36
CA GLU A 162 14.40 5.58 -12.56
C GLU A 162 14.52 4.07 -12.73
N ASP A 163 14.58 3.33 -11.63
CA ASP A 163 14.65 1.86 -11.63
C ASP A 163 13.36 1.24 -12.21
N VAL A 164 12.23 1.93 -12.08
CA VAL A 164 10.92 1.41 -12.52
C VAL A 164 10.95 1.06 -14.01
N SER A 165 11.54 1.90 -14.85
CA SER A 165 11.60 1.70 -16.31
C SER A 165 12.47 0.50 -16.74
N THR A 166 13.38 0.05 -15.87
CA THR A 166 14.29 -1.07 -16.15
C THR A 166 13.86 -2.36 -15.45
N HIS A 167 13.15 -2.26 -14.33
CA HIS A 167 12.84 -3.40 -13.48
C HIS A 167 11.37 -3.81 -13.49
N ILE A 168 10.43 -2.93 -13.86
CA ILE A 168 8.99 -3.20 -13.80
C ILE A 168 8.37 -3.00 -15.17
N ALA A 169 7.64 -3.99 -15.67
CA ALA A 169 6.82 -3.90 -16.86
C ALA A 169 5.35 -4.12 -16.53
N LEU A 170 4.46 -3.33 -17.16
CA LEU A 170 3.02 -3.54 -17.09
C LEU A 170 2.63 -4.67 -18.04
N VAL A 171 1.77 -5.58 -17.59
CA VAL A 171 1.24 -6.70 -18.38
C VAL A 171 -0.25 -6.51 -18.57
N GLY A 172 -0.66 -6.22 -19.80
CA GLY A 172 -2.08 -5.94 -20.11
C GLY A 172 -2.62 -4.69 -19.42
N THR A 173 -3.93 -4.61 -19.32
CA THR A 173 -4.67 -3.54 -18.63
C THR A 173 -5.09 -3.99 -17.23
N PRO A 174 -5.30 -3.05 -16.28
CA PRO A 174 -5.80 -3.39 -14.96
C PRO A 174 -7.17 -4.11 -15.05
N ASP A 175 -7.30 -5.22 -14.33
CA ASP A 175 -8.58 -5.92 -14.18
C ASP A 175 -9.12 -5.71 -12.75
N PRO A 176 -10.18 -4.89 -12.55
CA PRO A 176 -10.75 -4.66 -11.23
C PRO A 176 -11.46 -5.90 -10.65
N LYS A 177 -11.61 -6.97 -11.45
CA LYS A 177 -12.21 -8.24 -11.05
C LYS A 177 -11.19 -9.38 -10.99
N ALA A 178 -9.90 -9.04 -11.07
CA ALA A 178 -8.83 -10.04 -10.97
C ALA A 178 -9.01 -10.92 -9.71
N PRO A 179 -8.94 -12.24 -9.83
CA PRO A 179 -9.13 -13.15 -8.68
C PRO A 179 -8.13 -12.87 -7.55
N GLU A 180 -6.96 -12.34 -7.86
CA GLU A 180 -5.94 -11.95 -6.90
C GLU A 180 -6.38 -10.80 -5.99
N LEU A 181 -7.40 -10.03 -6.37
CA LEU A 181 -8.00 -8.99 -5.53
C LEU A 181 -8.93 -9.55 -4.44
N THR A 182 -9.28 -10.84 -4.51
CA THR A 182 -10.08 -11.50 -3.47
C THR A 182 -9.26 -11.64 -2.19
N PRO A 183 -9.63 -11.00 -1.07
CA PRO A 183 -8.89 -11.13 0.18
C PRO A 183 -9.05 -12.52 0.79
N ARG A 184 -8.06 -12.96 1.56
CA ARG A 184 -8.22 -14.10 2.45
C ARG A 184 -9.27 -13.76 3.51
N ASP A 185 -10.29 -14.60 3.61
CA ASP A 185 -11.34 -14.42 4.61
C ASP A 185 -10.86 -14.90 5.99
N LEU A 186 -10.72 -13.95 6.91
CA LEU A 186 -10.38 -14.20 8.31
C LEU A 186 -11.51 -13.73 9.24
N THR A 187 -12.76 -13.74 8.76
CA THR A 187 -13.95 -13.34 9.53
C THR A 187 -14.58 -14.48 10.32
N THR A 188 -14.28 -15.73 9.98
CA THR A 188 -14.79 -16.91 10.70
C THR A 188 -14.00 -17.22 11.97
N ALA A 189 -14.55 -18.03 12.87
CA ALA A 189 -13.87 -18.41 14.11
C ALA A 189 -12.59 -19.22 13.85
N GLU A 190 -12.62 -20.13 12.88
CA GLU A 190 -11.47 -20.93 12.45
C GLU A 190 -10.38 -20.04 11.88
N ALA A 191 -10.75 -19.11 11.02
CA ALA A 191 -9.84 -18.17 10.41
C ALA A 191 -9.27 -17.16 11.44
N ALA A 192 -10.07 -16.71 12.42
CA ALA A 192 -9.58 -15.89 13.52
C ALA A 192 -8.55 -16.64 14.38
N SER A 193 -8.71 -17.95 14.55
CA SER A 193 -7.75 -18.81 15.24
C SER A 193 -6.41 -18.87 14.50
N TRP A 194 -6.41 -18.78 13.18
CA TRP A 194 -5.19 -18.72 12.38
C TRP A 194 -4.31 -17.51 12.75
N LEU A 195 -4.90 -16.33 12.97
CA LEU A 195 -4.18 -15.13 13.42
C LEU A 195 -3.53 -15.28 14.79
N GLN A 196 -4.13 -16.08 15.69
CA GLN A 196 -3.61 -16.31 17.03
C GLN A 196 -2.47 -17.33 17.05
N ASN A 197 -2.43 -18.22 16.07
CA ASN A 197 -1.38 -19.22 15.99
C ASN A 197 -0.03 -18.57 15.66
N LYS A 198 0.89 -18.62 16.62
CA LYS A 198 2.24 -18.03 16.48
C LYS A 198 3.03 -18.66 15.34
N ALA A 199 2.78 -19.92 14.97
CA ALA A 199 3.45 -20.56 13.85
C ALA A 199 3.13 -19.87 12.49
N ASN A 200 1.95 -19.24 12.40
CA ASN A 200 1.56 -18.51 11.20
C ASN A 200 2.24 -17.13 11.10
N ARG A 201 2.90 -16.66 12.15
CA ARG A 201 3.61 -15.38 12.18
C ARG A 201 4.99 -15.51 11.55
N ASN A 202 5.02 -15.81 10.28
CA ASN A 202 6.24 -15.99 9.52
C ASN A 202 6.19 -15.22 8.18
N TYR A 203 7.33 -15.12 7.51
CA TYR A 203 7.51 -14.34 6.29
C TYR A 203 6.74 -14.91 5.07
N LEU A 204 6.41 -16.19 5.06
CA LEU A 204 5.62 -16.81 3.99
C LEU A 204 4.16 -16.33 4.05
N ASN A 205 3.64 -16.06 5.25
CA ASN A 205 2.28 -15.58 5.46
C ASN A 205 2.15 -14.05 5.48
N CYS A 206 3.20 -13.31 5.13
CA CYS A 206 3.25 -11.85 5.23
C CYS A 206 4.04 -11.26 4.05
N PRO A 207 3.60 -10.14 3.43
CA PRO A 207 2.29 -9.51 3.61
C PRO A 207 1.16 -10.37 3.02
N LEU A 208 -0.08 -10.06 3.38
CA LEU A 208 -1.26 -10.77 2.90
C LEU A 208 -2.43 -9.80 2.72
N LEU A 209 -3.17 -9.92 1.62
CA LEU A 209 -4.46 -9.25 1.49
C LEU A 209 -5.52 -10.06 2.24
N ALA A 210 -6.12 -9.47 3.29
CA ALA A 210 -7.05 -10.19 4.15
C ALA A 210 -8.24 -9.33 4.57
N THR A 211 -9.33 -10.00 4.95
CA THR A 211 -10.52 -9.41 5.54
C THR A 211 -10.72 -9.96 6.95
N VAL A 212 -10.91 -9.07 7.91
CA VAL A 212 -11.23 -9.39 9.31
C VAL A 212 -12.52 -8.70 9.71
N ARG A 213 -13.16 -9.17 10.78
CA ARG A 213 -14.37 -8.56 11.30
C ARG A 213 -14.28 -8.35 12.79
N GLY A 214 -14.74 -7.19 13.25
CA GLY A 214 -14.74 -6.87 14.66
C GLY A 214 -15.12 -5.42 14.95
N LYS A 215 -15.04 -5.07 16.22
CA LYS A 215 -15.30 -3.73 16.75
C LYS A 215 -13.98 -3.10 17.23
N ILE A 216 -13.72 -1.86 16.84
CA ILE A 216 -12.59 -1.12 17.37
C ILE A 216 -12.84 -0.86 18.86
N LYS A 217 -11.89 -1.26 19.70
CA LYS A 217 -11.93 -1.05 21.14
C LYS A 217 -12.13 0.42 21.43
N GLU A 218 -13.10 0.75 22.27
CA GLU A 218 -13.28 2.11 22.75
C GLU A 218 -12.04 2.53 23.54
N VAL A 219 -11.48 3.67 23.14
CA VAL A 219 -10.40 4.30 23.87
C VAL A 219 -11.04 5.19 24.92
N GLN A 220 -10.82 4.87 26.17
CA GLN A 220 -11.29 5.73 27.26
C GLN A 220 -10.46 7.02 27.34
N GLY A 221 -11.03 8.09 27.88
CA GLY A 221 -10.49 9.44 27.81
C GLY A 221 -9.01 9.60 28.21
N ALA A 222 -8.50 8.78 29.14
CA ALA A 222 -7.09 8.79 29.55
C ALA A 222 -6.15 8.23 28.46
N GLU A 223 -6.57 7.22 27.67
CA GLU A 223 -5.78 6.65 26.57
C GLU A 223 -5.79 7.57 25.36
N LEU A 224 -6.87 8.38 25.19
CA LEU A 224 -6.94 9.44 24.18
C LEU A 224 -5.98 10.59 24.45
N ASN A 225 -5.61 10.77 25.71
CA ASN A 225 -4.80 11.89 26.20
C ASN A 225 -3.34 11.52 26.49
N THR A 226 -2.93 10.27 26.25
CA THR A 226 -1.52 9.90 26.37
C THR A 226 -0.80 10.32 25.09
N PRO A 227 -0.04 11.44 25.12
CA PRO A 227 0.75 11.81 23.95
C PRO A 227 1.78 10.72 23.69
N ALA A 228 1.93 10.31 22.45
CA ALA A 228 3.12 9.60 22.02
C ALA A 228 4.36 10.43 22.41
N LYS A 229 5.48 9.77 22.71
CA LYS A 229 6.74 10.45 23.09
C LYS A 229 7.03 11.62 22.14
N GLY A 230 7.03 12.85 22.65
CA GLY A 230 7.31 14.07 21.88
C GLY A 230 6.09 14.91 21.48
N ALA A 231 4.87 14.49 21.78
CA ALA A 231 3.68 15.31 21.58
C ALA A 231 3.54 16.39 22.66
N LEU A 232 2.93 17.52 22.27
CA LEU A 232 2.77 18.72 23.10
C LEU A 232 2.24 18.41 24.50
N SER A 233 3.01 18.78 25.52
CA SER A 233 2.57 18.75 26.90
C SER A 233 1.53 19.86 27.15
N GLY A 234 0.27 19.48 27.26
CA GLY A 234 -0.84 20.38 27.56
C GLY A 234 -2.10 19.61 27.96
N LYS A 235 -3.07 20.28 28.60
CA LYS A 235 -4.42 19.72 28.75
C LYS A 235 -4.99 19.53 27.34
N LEU A 236 -4.93 18.29 26.86
CA LEU A 236 -5.54 17.94 25.57
C LEU A 236 -7.05 17.91 25.78
N GLU A 237 -7.77 18.69 24.98
CA GLU A 237 -9.19 18.52 24.78
C GLU A 237 -9.45 17.06 24.35
N PRO A 238 -10.65 16.50 24.65
CA PRO A 238 -10.99 15.17 24.20
C PRO A 238 -10.76 15.05 22.70
N LEU A 239 -9.85 14.13 22.30
CA LEU A 239 -9.55 13.95 20.90
C LEU A 239 -10.77 13.36 20.18
N PRO A 240 -11.04 13.79 18.94
CA PRO A 240 -12.13 13.23 18.16
C PRO A 240 -11.95 11.73 18.00
N LYS A 241 -13.06 10.98 18.06
CA LYS A 241 -13.09 9.51 17.87
C LYS A 241 -12.88 9.16 16.39
N ILE A 242 -11.71 9.49 15.86
CA ILE A 242 -11.29 9.19 14.48
C ILE A 242 -10.12 8.21 14.47
N PHE A 243 -9.86 7.58 13.31
CA PHE A 243 -8.82 6.53 13.20
C PHE A 243 -7.44 7.01 13.64
N ALA A 244 -6.98 8.16 13.13
CA ALA A 244 -5.64 8.66 13.43
C ALA A 244 -5.63 10.17 13.71
N PRO A 245 -6.04 10.61 14.91
CA PRO A 245 -5.88 12.00 15.31
C PRO A 245 -4.42 12.42 15.27
N LYS A 246 -4.12 13.51 14.59
CA LYS A 246 -2.75 14.02 14.44
C LYS A 246 -2.02 14.23 15.78
N ALA A 247 -2.75 14.55 16.83
CA ALA A 247 -2.19 14.74 18.16
C ALA A 247 -1.68 13.45 18.83
N LEU A 248 -2.07 12.28 18.33
CA LEU A 248 -1.60 10.98 18.85
C LEU A 248 -0.39 10.43 18.09
N TYR A 249 0.08 11.12 17.05
CA TYR A 249 1.20 10.60 16.29
C TYR A 249 2.52 11.20 16.78
N ASP A 250 3.52 10.35 16.85
CA ASP A 250 4.89 10.72 17.15
C ASP A 250 5.71 10.79 15.85
N ALA A 251 6.22 11.98 15.53
CA ALA A 251 7.28 12.24 14.54
C ALA A 251 7.14 11.52 13.18
N GLY A 252 5.91 11.29 12.70
CA GLY A 252 5.67 10.70 11.36
C GLY A 252 5.19 9.24 11.36
N PHE A 253 4.99 8.63 12.52
CA PHE A 253 4.42 7.29 12.64
C PHE A 253 2.89 7.32 12.60
N GLY A 254 2.26 6.22 12.19
CA GLY A 254 0.81 6.06 12.20
C GLY A 254 0.26 5.86 13.61
N VAL A 255 -1.06 5.88 13.73
CA VAL A 255 -1.80 5.59 14.96
C VAL A 255 -2.32 4.16 14.93
N ASP A 256 -2.17 3.45 16.03
CA ASP A 256 -2.63 2.09 16.21
C ASP A 256 -3.98 2.07 16.92
N ARG A 257 -4.95 1.33 16.36
CA ARG A 257 -6.24 1.05 16.96
C ARG A 257 -6.38 -0.45 17.19
N THR A 258 -6.81 -0.83 18.38
CA THR A 258 -7.10 -2.23 18.68
C THR A 258 -8.47 -2.59 18.13
N LEU A 259 -8.52 -3.55 17.21
CA LEU A 259 -9.74 -4.21 16.75
C LEU A 259 -9.97 -5.45 17.61
N LEU A 260 -11.11 -5.54 18.26
CA LEU A 260 -11.58 -6.75 18.94
C LEU A 260 -12.33 -7.58 17.91
N LEU A 261 -11.76 -8.71 17.51
CA LEU A 261 -12.37 -9.60 16.53
C LEU A 261 -13.64 -10.24 17.11
N ASP A 262 -14.69 -10.35 16.30
CA ASP A 262 -15.99 -10.90 16.75
C ASP A 262 -15.88 -12.34 17.28
N ASN A 263 -14.98 -13.14 16.71
CA ASN A 263 -14.79 -14.55 17.00
C ASN A 263 -13.48 -14.85 17.74
N SER A 264 -12.93 -13.87 18.46
CA SER A 264 -11.65 -14.03 19.16
C SER A 264 -11.59 -13.16 20.41
N THR A 265 -10.87 -13.63 21.41
CA THR A 265 -10.55 -12.84 22.62
C THR A 265 -9.31 -11.97 22.43
N ALA A 266 -8.56 -12.15 21.34
CA ALA A 266 -7.35 -11.39 21.05
C ALA A 266 -7.67 -10.07 20.36
N GLY A 267 -6.93 -9.02 20.74
CA GLY A 267 -6.90 -7.77 20.01
C GLY A 267 -6.04 -7.89 18.74
N PHE A 268 -6.40 -7.10 17.76
CA PHE A 268 -5.71 -7.01 16.47
C PHE A 268 -5.43 -5.55 16.16
N THR A 269 -4.28 -5.23 15.59
CA THR A 269 -3.92 -3.82 15.34
C THR A 269 -4.36 -3.37 13.94
N ILE A 270 -5.15 -2.30 13.87
CA ILE A 270 -5.32 -1.50 12.64
C ILE A 270 -4.42 -0.28 12.78
N ARG A 271 -3.44 -0.18 11.87
CA ARG A 271 -2.49 0.94 11.82
C ARG A 271 -2.87 1.91 10.72
N THR A 272 -3.02 3.18 11.08
CA THR A 272 -3.44 4.23 10.16
C THR A 272 -2.46 5.40 10.16
N SER A 273 -1.97 5.79 8.98
CA SER A 273 -1.16 7.00 8.80
C SER A 273 -2.01 8.24 9.08
N VAL A 274 -1.42 9.25 9.72
CA VAL A 274 -2.08 10.55 9.97
C VAL A 274 -2.19 11.43 8.73
N ARG A 275 -1.65 10.98 7.60
CA ARG A 275 -1.55 11.77 6.35
C ARG A 275 -2.47 11.26 5.25
N ASN A 276 -3.54 10.57 5.60
CA ASN A 276 -4.49 10.00 4.65
C ASN A 276 -5.94 10.35 5.01
N ASN A 277 -6.88 10.05 4.09
CA ASN A 277 -8.29 10.31 4.29
C ASN A 277 -8.93 9.43 5.37
N ILE A 278 -8.41 8.21 5.58
CA ILE A 278 -8.89 7.28 6.61
C ILE A 278 -8.65 7.88 8.01
N SER A 279 -7.57 8.66 8.18
CA SER A 279 -7.20 9.24 9.47
C SER A 279 -8.29 10.09 10.10
N PHE A 280 -9.07 10.81 9.28
CA PHE A 280 -10.15 11.72 9.71
C PHE A 280 -11.51 11.03 9.80
N THR A 281 -11.60 9.76 9.41
CA THR A 281 -12.86 9.00 9.46
C THR A 281 -13.20 8.67 10.91
N GLN A 282 -14.47 8.84 11.27
CA GLN A 282 -14.97 8.42 12.58
C GLN A 282 -14.82 6.91 12.75
N ILE A 283 -14.41 6.51 13.95
CA ILE A 283 -14.36 5.10 14.33
C ILE A 283 -15.80 4.58 14.43
N PRO A 284 -16.15 3.52 13.70
CA PRO A 284 -17.46 2.88 13.84
C PRO A 284 -17.69 2.40 15.29
N VAL A 285 -18.91 2.59 15.79
CA VAL A 285 -19.29 2.16 17.13
C VAL A 285 -19.74 0.69 17.19
N ASP A 286 -20.04 0.12 16.05
CA ASP A 286 -20.47 -1.26 15.84
C ASP A 286 -19.37 -2.11 15.20
N SER A 287 -19.60 -3.43 15.12
CA SER A 287 -18.71 -4.34 14.40
C SER A 287 -18.78 -4.09 12.90
N ARG A 288 -17.62 -4.06 12.25
CA ARG A 288 -17.43 -3.85 10.82
C ARG A 288 -16.50 -4.90 10.24
N THR A 289 -16.60 -5.04 8.93
CA THR A 289 -15.64 -5.81 8.15
C THR A 289 -14.56 -4.85 7.65
N TYR A 290 -13.30 -5.23 7.84
CA TYR A 290 -12.13 -4.45 7.45
C TYR A 290 -11.28 -5.29 6.50
N THR A 291 -11.03 -4.76 5.31
CA THR A 291 -10.13 -5.36 4.33
C THR A 291 -8.84 -4.56 4.27
N GLY A 292 -7.70 -5.23 4.17
CA GLY A 292 -6.43 -4.51 4.12
C GLY A 292 -5.23 -5.41 3.96
N VAL A 293 -4.08 -4.80 3.97
CA VAL A 293 -2.79 -5.50 3.96
C VAL A 293 -2.41 -5.87 5.37
N LEU A 294 -2.41 -7.17 5.64
CA LEU A 294 -1.89 -7.75 6.86
C LEU A 294 -0.36 -7.80 6.77
N SER A 295 0.30 -7.22 7.74
CA SER A 295 1.75 -7.19 7.86
C SER A 295 2.17 -7.54 9.29
N TYR A 296 3.46 -7.70 9.50
CA TYR A 296 4.02 -8.03 10.79
C TYR A 296 4.99 -6.93 11.27
N TYR A 297 4.85 -6.49 12.51
CA TYR A 297 5.82 -5.61 13.16
C TYR A 297 6.36 -6.31 14.43
N SER A 298 5.72 -6.20 15.55
CA SER A 298 5.91 -7.04 16.75
C SER A 298 4.82 -8.08 16.87
N ASP A 299 3.68 -7.81 16.26
CA ASP A 299 2.52 -8.67 16.10
C ASP A 299 1.85 -8.36 14.76
N TRP A 300 0.74 -9.04 14.43
CA TRP A 300 -0.05 -8.74 13.26
C TRP A 300 -0.61 -7.32 13.31
N GLN A 301 -0.48 -6.61 12.21
CA GLN A 301 -1.15 -5.33 11.99
C GLN A 301 -1.73 -5.26 10.59
N MET A 302 -2.84 -4.55 10.43
CA MET A 302 -3.49 -4.31 9.16
C MET A 302 -3.41 -2.83 8.78
N GLN A 303 -3.10 -2.57 7.52
CA GLN A 303 -3.22 -1.25 6.91
C GLN A 303 -4.35 -1.29 5.88
N LEU A 304 -5.38 -0.49 6.09
CA LEU A 304 -6.50 -0.35 5.15
C LEU A 304 -6.01 0.34 3.88
N ARG A 305 -6.52 -0.09 2.72
CA ARG A 305 -6.12 0.43 1.41
C ARG A 305 -6.92 1.68 1.03
N SER A 306 -8.21 1.72 1.45
CA SER A 306 -9.13 2.83 1.19
C SER A 306 -10.25 2.87 2.23
N LEU A 307 -11.13 3.86 2.15
CA LEU A 307 -12.35 3.92 2.96
C LEU A 307 -13.33 2.79 2.61
N ASP A 308 -13.32 2.31 1.36
CA ASP A 308 -14.19 1.21 0.91
C ASP A 308 -13.83 -0.12 1.57
N ASP A 309 -12.66 -0.21 2.19
CA ASP A 309 -12.24 -1.36 2.99
C ASP A 309 -12.98 -1.48 4.33
N ILE A 310 -13.77 -0.47 4.71
CA ILE A 310 -14.58 -0.46 5.95
C ILE A 310 -16.03 -0.69 5.56
N GLN A 311 -16.48 -1.94 5.64
CA GLN A 311 -17.83 -2.31 5.22
C GLN A 311 -18.80 -2.44 6.39
N PRO A 312 -20.08 -2.10 6.18
CA PRO A 312 -21.13 -2.36 7.15
C PRO A 312 -21.16 -3.84 7.55
N SER A 313 -21.60 -4.08 8.77
CA SER A 313 -21.95 -5.44 9.18
C SER A 313 -23.05 -6.00 8.25
N THR A 314 -22.83 -7.18 7.70
CA THR A 314 -23.86 -7.91 6.93
C THR A 314 -24.95 -8.52 7.83
N VAL A 315 -25.09 -8.08 9.09
CA VAL A 315 -26.24 -8.44 9.89
C VAL A 315 -27.45 -7.73 9.30
N HIS A 316 -28.16 -8.45 8.45
CA HIS A 316 -29.52 -8.07 8.08
C HIS A 316 -30.30 -7.95 9.37
N THR A 317 -30.57 -6.74 9.84
CA THR A 317 -31.67 -6.50 10.78
C THR A 317 -32.94 -6.97 10.05
N LYS A 318 -33.47 -8.11 10.50
CA LYS A 318 -34.83 -8.54 10.17
C LYS A 318 -35.83 -7.54 10.73
#